data_55ed154b74c181a8013c6bf53b24706c
#
_entry.id   55ed154b74c181a8013c6bf53b24706c
#
_cell.length_a   1.000
_cell.length_b   1.000
_cell.length_c   1.000
_cell.angle_alpha   90.00
_cell.angle_beta   90.00
_cell.angle_gamma   90.00
#
_symmetry.space_group_name_H-M   'P 1'
#
loop_
_entity.id
_entity.type
_entity.pdbx_description
1 polymer ?
#
loop_
_entity_poly.entity_id
_entity_poly.type
_entity_poly.pdbx_seq_one_letter_code
_entity_poly.pdbx_strand_id
1 'polypeptide(L)'
;MVLVDSSIWIESARRDGDIGIKVALETLLEEYEAATTSPVLLEVLGGSRKEERKRMASYFSIIPYFQADAQDWEKAISVGRMMRDKGHVLPWNDTLIAAVAMRRNLRVYAKDKHFDALGLLTGVRLYRPGYGGNYTEEDQGAEGV
;
A
#
# COMPACT_ATOMS: atom_id res chain seq x y z
N MET A 1 -0.14 11.45 2.29
CA MET A 1 -0.66 10.16 2.80
C MET A 1 0.02 8.99 2.12
N VAL A 2 -0.02 7.85 2.78
CA VAL A 2 0.57 6.60 2.33
C VAL A 2 -0.51 5.53 2.25
N LEU A 3 -0.69 4.96 1.07
CA LEU A 3 -1.57 3.81 0.87
C LEU A 3 -0.83 2.55 1.31
N VAL A 4 -1.30 1.94 2.38
CA VAL A 4 -0.64 0.78 2.99
C VAL A 4 -1.15 -0.50 2.37
N ASP A 5 -0.26 -1.24 1.70
CA ASP A 5 -0.58 -2.52 1.07
C ASP A 5 -0.93 -3.60 2.09
N SER A 6 -1.71 -4.58 1.68
CA SER A 6 -2.08 -5.73 2.52
C SER A 6 -0.88 -6.48 3.08
N SER A 7 0.23 -6.57 2.34
CA SER A 7 1.47 -7.21 2.81
C SER A 7 2.00 -6.59 4.11
N ILE A 8 1.88 -5.29 4.27
CA ILE A 8 2.28 -4.58 5.50
C ILE A 8 1.33 -4.87 6.66
N TRP A 9 0.02 -4.82 6.41
CA TRP A 9 -0.98 -5.14 7.43
C TRP A 9 -0.83 -6.58 7.94
N ILE A 10 -0.65 -7.52 7.02
CA ILE A 10 -0.51 -8.95 7.35
C ILE A 10 0.79 -9.19 8.13
N GLU A 11 1.91 -8.63 7.68
CA GLU A 11 3.20 -8.77 8.38
C GLU A 11 3.13 -8.15 9.78
N SER A 12 2.51 -6.98 9.90
CA SER A 12 2.35 -6.28 11.17
C SER A 12 1.48 -7.05 12.17
N ALA A 13 0.49 -7.81 11.70
CA ALA A 13 -0.39 -8.62 12.53
C ALA A 13 0.26 -9.93 13.00
N ARG A 14 1.33 -10.36 12.38
CA ARG A 14 2.02 -11.62 12.75
C ARG A 14 2.83 -11.41 14.01
N ARG A 15 2.75 -12.39 14.91
CA ARG A 15 3.50 -12.38 16.18
C ARG A 15 5.02 -12.27 15.96
N ASP A 16 5.53 -12.97 14.96
CA ASP A 16 6.95 -13.02 14.57
C ASP A 16 7.27 -12.11 13.39
N GLY A 17 6.38 -11.18 13.06
CA GLY A 17 6.56 -10.25 11.98
C GLY A 17 7.68 -9.24 12.22
N ASP A 18 8.16 -8.62 11.15
CA ASP A 18 9.24 -7.65 11.18
C ASP A 18 8.89 -6.45 12.07
N ILE A 19 9.73 -6.16 13.06
CA ILE A 19 9.51 -5.06 14.01
C ILE A 19 9.58 -3.70 13.32
N GLY A 20 10.47 -3.53 12.36
CA GLY A 20 10.58 -2.28 11.60
C GLY A 20 9.28 -1.96 10.85
N ILE A 21 8.66 -2.97 10.25
CA ILE A 21 7.36 -2.84 9.59
C ILE A 21 6.26 -2.47 10.58
N LYS A 22 6.22 -3.13 11.74
CA LYS A 22 5.25 -2.82 12.79
C LYS A 22 5.37 -1.38 13.28
N VAL A 23 6.59 -0.93 13.54
CA VAL A 23 6.87 0.44 13.99
C VAL A 23 6.50 1.46 12.92
N ALA A 24 6.85 1.20 11.66
CA ALA A 24 6.53 2.10 10.57
C ALA A 24 5.01 2.25 10.36
N LEU A 25 4.27 1.14 10.40
CA LEU A 25 2.81 1.21 10.30
C LEU A 25 2.19 1.96 11.47
N GLU A 26 2.65 1.68 12.69
CA GLU A 26 2.17 2.37 13.88
C GLU A 26 2.42 3.87 13.80
N THR A 27 3.60 4.28 13.35
CA THR A 27 3.94 5.69 13.12
C THR A 27 3.00 6.34 12.10
N LEU A 28 2.74 5.69 10.98
CA LEU A 28 1.80 6.20 9.97
C LEU A 28 0.39 6.36 10.51
N LEU A 29 -0.04 5.44 11.36
CA LEU A 29 -1.36 5.53 12.02
C LEU A 29 -1.42 6.69 13.02
N GLU A 30 -0.40 6.86 13.85
CA GLU A 30 -0.31 7.93 14.84
C GLU A 30 -0.24 9.32 14.19
N GLU A 31 0.43 9.42 13.06
CA GLU A 31 0.58 10.66 12.31
C GLU A 31 -0.58 10.96 11.35
N TYR A 32 -1.60 10.10 11.32
CA TYR A 32 -2.76 10.21 10.39
C TYR A 32 -2.36 10.20 8.93
N GLU A 33 -1.30 9.49 8.59
CA GLU A 33 -0.76 9.38 7.24
C GLU A 33 -1.15 8.08 6.51
N ALA A 34 -1.69 7.10 7.22
CA ALA A 34 -2.11 5.83 6.62
C ALA A 34 -3.46 5.96 5.92
N ALA A 35 -3.58 5.33 4.76
CA ALA A 35 -4.82 5.23 3.99
C ALA A 35 -5.01 3.80 3.47
N THR A 36 -6.23 3.46 3.08
CA THR A 36 -6.57 2.15 2.52
C THR A 36 -7.45 2.25 1.29
N THR A 37 -7.63 1.15 0.60
CA THR A 37 -8.48 1.00 -0.57
C THR A 37 -9.13 -0.38 -0.61
N SER A 38 -10.09 -0.56 -1.51
CA SER A 38 -10.94 -1.76 -1.59
C SER A 38 -10.17 -3.08 -1.65
N PRO A 39 -9.15 -3.28 -2.52
CA PRO A 39 -8.45 -4.56 -2.56
C PRO A 39 -7.69 -4.88 -1.26
N VAL A 40 -7.19 -3.88 -0.57
CA VAL A 40 -6.53 -4.06 0.73
C VAL A 40 -7.53 -4.56 1.78
N LEU A 41 -8.70 -3.94 1.85
CA LEU A 41 -9.77 -4.37 2.76
C LEU A 41 -10.19 -5.81 2.50
N LEU A 42 -10.35 -6.17 1.23
CA LEU A 42 -10.73 -7.53 0.84
C LEU A 42 -9.69 -8.55 1.33
N GLU A 43 -8.41 -8.30 1.08
CA GLU A 43 -7.36 -9.23 1.47
C GLU A 43 -7.18 -9.33 2.98
N VAL A 44 -7.17 -8.20 3.67
CA VAL A 44 -6.91 -8.17 5.12
C VAL A 44 -8.11 -8.63 5.92
N LEU A 45 -9.29 -8.06 5.68
CA LEU A 45 -10.51 -8.42 6.43
C LEU A 45 -11.05 -9.77 5.99
N GLY A 46 -11.03 -10.07 4.69
CA GLY A 46 -11.47 -11.36 4.17
C GLY A 46 -10.57 -12.52 4.59
N GLY A 47 -9.27 -12.27 4.74
CA GLY A 47 -8.28 -13.28 5.13
C GLY A 47 -7.95 -13.35 6.61
N SER A 48 -8.47 -12.44 7.44
CA SER A 48 -8.13 -12.41 8.86
C SER A 48 -8.77 -13.56 9.65
N ARG A 49 -8.04 -14.05 10.66
CA ARG A 49 -8.57 -15.04 11.59
C ARG A 49 -9.74 -14.45 12.39
N LYS A 50 -10.65 -15.31 12.81
CA LYS A 50 -11.83 -14.91 13.57
C LYS A 50 -11.51 -14.04 14.79
N GLU A 51 -10.45 -14.38 15.53
CA GLU A 51 -9.99 -13.64 16.72
C GLU A 51 -9.43 -12.26 16.40
N GLU A 52 -8.99 -12.03 15.17
CA GLU A 52 -8.35 -10.79 14.75
C GLU A 52 -9.31 -9.82 14.05
N ARG A 53 -10.46 -10.30 13.60
CA ARG A 53 -11.41 -9.54 12.75
C ARG A 53 -11.83 -8.22 13.37
N LYS A 54 -12.18 -8.23 14.64
CA LYS A 54 -12.64 -7.03 15.36
C LYS A 54 -11.53 -5.99 15.47
N ARG A 55 -10.32 -6.42 15.81
CA ARG A 55 -9.16 -5.52 15.91
C ARG A 55 -8.79 -4.91 14.57
N MET A 56 -8.73 -5.74 13.53
CA MET A 56 -8.41 -5.24 12.18
C MET A 56 -9.48 -4.28 11.66
N ALA A 57 -10.75 -4.61 11.85
CA ALA A 57 -11.85 -3.73 11.46
C ALA A 57 -11.77 -2.37 12.17
N SER A 58 -11.35 -2.33 13.44
CA SER A 58 -11.21 -1.07 14.18
C SER A 58 -10.13 -0.16 13.61
N TYR A 59 -9.01 -0.69 13.15
CA TYR A 59 -7.98 0.11 12.46
C TYR A 59 -8.54 0.74 11.18
N PHE A 60 -9.22 -0.05 10.36
CA PHE A 60 -9.78 0.45 9.10
C PHE A 60 -10.93 1.44 9.28
N SER A 61 -11.57 1.46 10.43
CA SER A 61 -12.66 2.42 10.72
C SER A 61 -12.17 3.84 10.94
N ILE A 62 -10.89 4.03 11.24
CA ILE A 62 -10.33 5.35 11.60
C ILE A 62 -9.41 5.94 10.54
N ILE A 63 -9.11 5.23 9.49
CA ILE A 63 -8.22 5.71 8.41
C ILE A 63 -9.01 6.06 7.15
N PRO A 64 -8.53 7.00 6.32
CA PRO A 64 -9.15 7.32 5.05
C PRO A 64 -9.25 6.10 4.13
N TYR A 65 -10.42 5.95 3.52
CA TYR A 65 -10.72 4.88 2.58
C TYR A 65 -10.96 5.49 1.20
N PHE A 66 -10.16 5.07 0.23
CA PHE A 66 -10.29 5.45 -1.16
C PHE A 66 -10.89 4.29 -1.96
N GLN A 67 -12.17 4.37 -2.24
CA GLN A 67 -12.83 3.38 -3.06
C GLN A 67 -12.31 3.42 -4.49
N ALA A 68 -11.97 2.26 -5.04
CA ALA A 68 -11.59 2.16 -6.45
C ALA A 68 -12.80 2.49 -7.34
N ASP A 69 -12.67 3.52 -8.15
CA ASP A 69 -13.71 3.97 -9.09
C ASP A 69 -13.45 3.49 -10.52
N ALA A 70 -14.35 3.85 -11.46
CA ALA A 70 -14.23 3.45 -12.86
C ALA A 70 -12.90 3.89 -13.49
N GLN A 71 -12.41 5.07 -13.15
CA GLN A 71 -11.15 5.60 -13.69
C GLN A 71 -9.93 4.88 -13.09
N ASP A 72 -10.02 4.40 -11.85
CA ASP A 72 -8.98 3.56 -11.25
C ASP A 72 -8.85 2.24 -12.01
N TRP A 73 -9.97 1.64 -12.36
CA TRP A 73 -9.99 0.42 -13.17
C TRP A 73 -9.39 0.64 -14.55
N GLU A 74 -9.73 1.73 -15.23
CA GLU A 74 -9.13 2.09 -16.53
C GLU A 74 -7.62 2.28 -16.41
N LYS A 75 -7.17 2.99 -15.38
CA LYS A 75 -5.74 3.17 -15.09
C LYS A 75 -5.04 1.84 -14.82
N ALA A 76 -5.67 0.97 -14.04
CA ALA A 76 -5.14 -0.36 -13.74
C ALA A 76 -4.97 -1.22 -15.00
N ILE A 77 -5.94 -1.18 -15.91
CA ILE A 77 -5.85 -1.87 -17.21
C ILE A 77 -4.64 -1.36 -18.00
N SER A 78 -4.47 -0.05 -18.09
CA SER A 78 -3.35 0.57 -18.79
C SER A 78 -2.00 0.18 -18.18
N VAL A 79 -1.89 0.24 -16.85
CA VAL A 79 -0.68 -0.15 -16.11
C VAL A 79 -0.38 -1.64 -16.31
N GLY A 80 -1.39 -2.48 -16.21
CA GLY A 80 -1.24 -3.94 -16.38
C GLY A 80 -0.73 -4.30 -17.77
N ARG A 81 -1.26 -3.66 -18.81
CA ARG A 81 -0.79 -3.84 -20.20
C ARG A 81 0.66 -3.41 -20.35
N MET A 82 1.01 -2.24 -19.86
CA MET A 82 2.37 -1.72 -19.95
C MET A 82 3.37 -2.62 -19.23
N MET A 83 3.05 -3.08 -18.02
CA MET A 83 3.90 -3.98 -17.26
C MET A 83 4.09 -5.31 -17.98
N ARG A 84 3.01 -5.87 -18.52
CA ARG A 84 3.06 -7.10 -19.30
C ARG A 84 3.92 -6.98 -20.55
N ASP A 85 3.81 -5.87 -21.27
CA ASP A 85 4.63 -5.60 -22.46
C ASP A 85 6.13 -5.51 -22.13
N LYS A 86 6.45 -5.13 -20.90
CA LYS A 86 7.82 -5.08 -20.36
C LYS A 86 8.26 -6.40 -19.69
N GLY A 87 7.46 -7.45 -19.77
CA GLY A 87 7.79 -8.77 -19.26
C GLY A 87 7.41 -9.01 -17.80
N HIS A 88 6.59 -8.14 -17.21
CA HIS A 88 6.14 -8.28 -15.82
C HIS A 88 4.67 -8.66 -15.74
N VAL A 89 4.38 -9.85 -15.21
CA VAL A 89 3.01 -10.27 -14.89
C VAL A 89 2.83 -10.16 -13.38
N LEU A 90 2.07 -9.16 -12.96
CA LEU A 90 1.85 -8.84 -11.55
C LEU A 90 0.45 -9.26 -11.10
N PRO A 91 0.25 -9.53 -9.80
CA PRO A 91 -1.09 -9.72 -9.26
C PRO A 91 -1.98 -8.51 -9.57
N TRP A 92 -3.22 -8.78 -9.96
CA TRP A 92 -4.16 -7.72 -10.35
C TRP A 92 -4.46 -6.74 -9.21
N ASN A 93 -4.50 -7.23 -7.96
CA ASN A 93 -4.69 -6.37 -6.81
C ASN A 93 -3.56 -5.34 -6.65
N ASP A 94 -2.31 -5.74 -6.86
CA ASP A 94 -1.16 -4.82 -6.78
C ASP A 94 -1.24 -3.75 -7.87
N THR A 95 -1.63 -4.14 -9.07
CA THR A 95 -1.83 -3.22 -10.19
C THR A 95 -2.94 -2.21 -9.89
N LEU A 96 -4.05 -2.65 -9.30
CA LEU A 96 -5.14 -1.77 -8.92
C LEU A 96 -4.74 -0.82 -7.79
N ILE A 97 -4.04 -1.30 -6.78
CA ILE A 97 -3.52 -0.48 -5.68
C ILE A 97 -2.60 0.62 -6.22
N ALA A 98 -1.70 0.27 -7.14
CA ALA A 98 -0.81 1.24 -7.78
C ALA A 98 -1.60 2.30 -8.57
N ALA A 99 -2.63 1.90 -9.30
CA ALA A 99 -3.49 2.80 -10.05
C ALA A 99 -4.22 3.79 -9.14
N VAL A 100 -4.81 3.31 -8.05
CA VAL A 100 -5.47 4.15 -7.04
C VAL A 100 -4.50 5.17 -6.45
N ALA A 101 -3.30 4.72 -6.10
CA ALA A 101 -2.24 5.57 -5.53
C ALA A 101 -1.80 6.66 -6.51
N MET A 102 -1.53 6.29 -7.75
CA MET A 102 -1.08 7.25 -8.78
C MET A 102 -2.13 8.33 -9.05
N ARG A 103 -3.39 7.96 -9.18
CA ARG A 103 -4.46 8.92 -9.46
C ARG A 103 -4.70 9.91 -8.32
N ARG A 104 -4.35 9.54 -7.11
CA ARG A 104 -4.53 10.37 -5.90
C ARG A 104 -3.23 10.95 -5.37
N ASN A 105 -2.14 10.73 -6.09
CA ASN A 105 -0.80 11.18 -5.69
C ASN A 105 -0.41 10.69 -4.28
N LEU A 106 -0.75 9.44 -3.98
CA LEU A 106 -0.37 8.78 -2.74
C LEU A 106 0.89 7.95 -2.95
N ARG A 107 1.71 7.84 -1.91
CA ARG A 107 2.79 6.86 -1.87
C ARG A 107 2.23 5.51 -1.45
N VAL A 108 2.91 4.43 -1.84
CA VAL A 108 2.54 3.07 -1.46
C VAL A 108 3.59 2.49 -0.52
N TYR A 109 3.15 1.97 0.61
CA TYR A 109 3.98 1.18 1.51
C TYR A 109 3.65 -0.30 1.33
N ALA A 110 4.61 -1.06 0.79
CA ALA A 110 4.46 -2.48 0.50
C ALA A 110 5.76 -3.23 0.81
N LYS A 111 5.61 -4.45 1.27
CA LYS A 111 6.73 -5.39 1.45
C LYS A 111 7.10 -6.11 0.15
N ASP A 112 6.15 -6.23 -0.76
CA ASP A 112 6.23 -7.06 -1.95
C ASP A 112 7.12 -6.44 -3.04
N LYS A 113 7.97 -7.27 -3.66
CA LYS A 113 8.86 -6.89 -4.77
C LYS A 113 8.10 -6.41 -6.01
N HIS A 114 6.84 -6.77 -6.17
CA HIS A 114 6.01 -6.31 -7.28
C HIS A 114 5.94 -4.78 -7.33
N PHE A 115 5.91 -4.13 -6.18
CA PHE A 115 5.89 -2.67 -6.12
C PHE A 115 7.23 -2.03 -6.47
N ASP A 116 8.35 -2.72 -6.33
CA ASP A 116 9.64 -2.22 -6.81
C ASP A 116 9.62 -2.06 -8.34
N ALA A 117 9.12 -3.06 -9.06
CA ALA A 117 8.96 -2.98 -10.52
C ALA A 117 7.94 -1.90 -10.91
N LEU A 118 6.82 -1.81 -10.22
CA LEU A 118 5.83 -0.76 -10.45
C LEU A 118 6.40 0.64 -10.24
N GLY A 119 7.16 0.85 -9.19
CA GLY A 119 7.84 2.12 -8.91
C GLY A 119 8.82 2.54 -9.99
N LEU A 120 9.60 1.59 -10.51
CA LEU A 120 10.56 1.85 -11.59
C LEU A 120 9.90 2.19 -12.93
N LEU A 121 8.81 1.52 -13.26
CA LEU A 121 8.25 1.50 -14.62
C LEU A 121 6.99 2.35 -14.78
N THR A 122 6.30 2.71 -13.70
CA THR A 122 5.02 3.41 -13.78
C THR A 122 5.01 4.79 -13.17
N GLY A 123 6.01 5.13 -12.38
CA GLY A 123 6.04 6.38 -11.65
C GLY A 123 5.21 6.40 -10.36
N VAL A 124 4.65 5.26 -9.92
CA VAL A 124 4.07 5.17 -8.58
C VAL A 124 5.18 5.40 -7.55
N ARG A 125 4.90 6.27 -6.58
CA ARG A 125 5.87 6.60 -5.55
C ARG A 125 5.76 5.61 -4.39
N LEU A 126 6.91 5.11 -3.93
CA LEU A 126 6.96 4.18 -2.80
C LEU A 126 7.34 4.92 -1.52
N TYR A 127 6.70 4.52 -0.43
CA TYR A 127 7.12 4.90 0.91
C TYR A 127 8.19 3.94 1.39
N ARG A 128 9.32 4.47 1.82
CA ARG A 128 10.43 3.70 2.39
C ARG A 128 10.76 4.27 3.76
N PRO A 129 10.35 3.58 4.84
CA PRO A 129 10.59 4.09 6.18
C PRO A 129 12.09 4.13 6.49
N GLY A 130 12.51 5.19 7.15
CA GLY A 130 13.84 5.30 7.75
C GLY A 130 13.93 4.51 9.05
N TYR A 131 15.05 4.65 9.73
CA TYR A 131 15.27 4.04 11.04
C TYR A 131 14.16 4.48 12.02
N GLY A 132 13.58 3.53 12.70
CA GLY A 132 12.48 3.77 13.63
C GLY A 132 11.14 4.11 12.98
N GLY A 133 11.01 3.87 11.67
CA GLY A 133 9.77 4.11 10.94
C GLY A 133 9.58 5.54 10.43
N ASN A 134 10.53 6.43 10.68
CA ASN A 134 10.47 7.80 10.18
C ASN A 134 10.67 7.86 8.65
N TYR A 135 10.16 8.92 8.04
CA TYR A 135 10.40 9.20 6.63
C TYR A 135 11.89 9.36 6.35
N THR A 136 12.35 8.80 5.24
CA THR A 136 13.72 9.03 4.76
C THR A 136 13.79 10.33 3.95
N GLU A 137 15.01 10.84 3.76
CA GLU A 137 15.23 12.00 2.88
C GLU A 137 14.76 11.71 1.44
N GLU A 138 14.87 10.47 0.98
CA GLU A 138 14.40 10.05 -0.33
C GLU A 138 12.88 10.16 -0.46
N ASP A 139 12.15 9.78 0.59
CA ASP A 139 10.70 9.93 0.62
C ASP A 139 10.27 11.39 0.59
N GLN A 140 10.98 12.25 1.28
CA GLN A 140 10.74 13.68 1.31
C GLN A 140 11.07 14.34 -0.04
N GLY A 141 12.16 13.92 -0.67
CA GLY A 141 12.57 14.41 -1.99
C GLY A 141 11.58 14.10 -3.09
N ALA A 142 10.93 12.93 -3.01
CA ALA A 142 9.91 12.52 -3.98
C ALA A 142 8.64 13.38 -3.93
N GLU A 143 8.34 14.01 -2.80
CA GLU A 143 7.19 14.92 -2.65
C GLU A 143 7.42 16.30 -3.29
N GLY A 144 8.66 16.68 -3.50
CA GLY A 144 9.04 17.96 -4.08
C GLY A 144 9.15 17.98 -5.61
N VAL A 145 8.83 16.87 -6.26
CA VAL A 145 8.96 16.72 -7.71
C VAL A 145 7.56 16.70 -8.38
#